data_8f2c346fdbacd3322d98b70fcc6fa594
#
_entry.id   8f2c346fdbacd3322d98b70fcc6fa594
#
_cell.length_a   1.000
_cell.length_b   1.000
_cell.length_c   1.000
_cell.angle_alpha   90.00
_cell.angle_beta   90.00
_cell.angle_gamma   90.00
#
_symmetry.space_group_name_H-M   'P 1'
#
loop_
_entity.id
_entity.type
_entity.pdbx_description
1 polymer ?
#
loop_
_entity_poly.entity_id
_entity_poly.type
_entity_poly.pdbx_seq_one_letter_code
_entity_poly.pdbx_strand_id
1 'polypeptide(L)'
;MKRNKLLKILVGIVAFFLLLILIAVIFIEPWTVKKIESAFNKNADKFHMEIENVKISLIKSGITLNNVTIVSKLQNDSLTNLKAEIAAIEFKGIKLFKAMFKNDVEVREVNIFNSHVAGKFPFKGKAGPAKVSPLNIRIKNLVFDRLVIDIKDEVTSQAFWLYDAFINVYDLQLAKLDTISKDIFKQLDFNAQQYRTVTSDSMYTIKSVGINYSATSNFLVVDSFSVQPNYSNYEFTARHQFEIDRIEAGLSQISFREFSATEYIKSGNLISSYIEIGKFEMSVFRDKRKEFNHVNKPAFQEILYNYPGKIGIDSIGILDGGITYTEHAEKANEPGIITFDRFNALIFNILNDTIYKTKKAYIGFNAEAFLMDKAKLTVQMKSRLFDSQNTFAVNGKLLGIEAMELNPILEKNAFIYATSGKIEAMNFSFTANNTKSSGQMKLLYEGLNVAVKNKMTDDTTAVKERVISVIANMLIMHSNPMPDEEARQGVIVFERNPEKSFFSYCAKSLFSGIKSSVIKSPDTPRKSSLQKKDNP
;
A
#
# COMPACT_ATOMS: atom_id res chain seq x y z
N MET A 1 -63.31 -25.07 51.11
CA MET A 1 -62.17 -24.66 51.96
C MET A 1 -60.83 -25.29 51.62
N LYS A 2 -60.73 -26.40 50.93
CA LYS A 2 -59.44 -27.06 50.61
C LYS A 2 -58.61 -26.39 49.47
N ARG A 3 -59.26 -25.73 48.48
CA ARG A 3 -58.61 -25.13 47.30
C ARG A 3 -57.73 -23.89 47.63
N ASN A 4 -58.10 -23.10 48.60
CA ASN A 4 -57.33 -21.90 49.04
C ASN A 4 -56.11 -22.23 49.90
N LYS A 5 -56.08 -23.40 50.57
CA LYS A 5 -54.86 -23.84 51.29
C LYS A 5 -53.77 -24.32 50.32
N LEU A 6 -54.17 -25.06 49.30
CA LEU A 6 -53.25 -25.55 48.26
C LEU A 6 -52.57 -24.41 47.48
N LEU A 7 -53.35 -23.37 47.11
CA LEU A 7 -52.86 -22.18 46.47
C LEU A 7 -51.87 -21.41 47.33
N LYS A 8 -52.14 -21.26 48.62
CA LYS A 8 -51.21 -20.59 49.55
C LYS A 8 -49.90 -21.36 49.77
N ILE A 9 -49.94 -22.68 49.75
CA ILE A 9 -48.76 -23.55 49.82
C ILE A 9 -47.95 -23.42 48.52
N LEU A 10 -48.61 -23.45 47.38
CA LEU A 10 -47.92 -23.29 46.08
C LEU A 10 -47.25 -21.92 45.92
N VAL A 11 -47.95 -20.86 46.32
CA VAL A 11 -47.40 -19.49 46.36
C VAL A 11 -46.20 -19.38 47.33
N GLY A 12 -46.30 -20.05 48.50
CA GLY A 12 -45.18 -20.10 49.46
C GLY A 12 -43.94 -20.83 48.92
N ILE A 13 -44.18 -21.95 48.21
CA ILE A 13 -43.06 -22.69 47.55
C ILE A 13 -42.43 -21.86 46.46
N VAL A 14 -43.22 -21.21 45.59
CA VAL A 14 -42.71 -20.34 44.51
C VAL A 14 -41.95 -19.15 45.11
N ALA A 15 -42.48 -18.49 46.18
CA ALA A 15 -41.79 -17.40 46.88
C ALA A 15 -40.48 -17.87 47.51
N PHE A 16 -40.44 -19.07 48.08
CA PHE A 16 -39.21 -19.64 48.67
C PHE A 16 -38.16 -19.95 47.56
N PHE A 17 -38.57 -20.52 46.40
CA PHE A 17 -37.67 -20.72 45.27
C PHE A 17 -37.16 -19.39 44.70
N LEU A 18 -38.01 -18.35 44.58
CA LEU A 18 -37.61 -17.01 44.16
C LEU A 18 -36.62 -16.39 45.14
N LEU A 19 -36.84 -16.59 46.45
CA LEU A 19 -35.90 -16.13 47.48
C LEU A 19 -34.56 -16.87 47.42
N LEU A 20 -34.55 -18.20 47.21
CA LEU A 20 -33.34 -18.96 47.02
C LEU A 20 -32.58 -18.55 45.75
N ILE A 21 -33.31 -18.26 44.66
CA ILE A 21 -32.69 -17.72 43.44
C ILE A 21 -32.09 -16.35 43.70
N LEU A 22 -32.79 -15.47 44.42
CA LEU A 22 -32.29 -14.14 44.79
C LEU A 22 -31.05 -14.21 45.69
N ILE A 23 -31.05 -15.09 46.69
CA ILE A 23 -29.88 -15.36 47.55
C ILE A 23 -28.74 -15.93 46.74
N ALA A 24 -29.00 -16.87 45.83
CA ALA A 24 -27.98 -17.44 44.93
C ALA A 24 -27.37 -16.36 44.04
N VAL A 25 -28.15 -15.47 43.43
CA VAL A 25 -27.66 -14.36 42.63
C VAL A 25 -26.78 -13.41 43.46
N ILE A 26 -27.21 -13.04 44.69
CA ILE A 26 -26.47 -12.10 45.53
C ILE A 26 -25.11 -12.66 45.99
N PHE A 27 -25.00 -13.98 46.24
CA PHE A 27 -23.78 -14.58 46.79
C PHE A 27 -22.90 -15.30 45.73
N ILE A 28 -23.49 -15.86 44.68
CA ILE A 28 -22.75 -16.59 43.65
C ILE A 28 -22.02 -15.61 42.71
N GLU A 29 -22.65 -14.50 42.34
CA GLU A 29 -22.04 -13.55 41.43
C GLU A 29 -20.75 -12.91 41.97
N PRO A 30 -20.69 -12.33 43.17
CA PRO A 30 -19.46 -11.78 43.75
C PRO A 30 -18.38 -12.84 43.99
N TRP A 31 -18.77 -14.07 44.35
CA TRP A 31 -17.83 -15.18 44.50
C TRP A 31 -17.22 -15.58 43.15
N THR A 32 -18.05 -15.56 42.08
CA THR A 32 -17.61 -15.86 40.70
C THR A 32 -16.64 -14.81 40.20
N VAL A 33 -16.87 -13.52 40.44
CA VAL A 33 -15.92 -12.42 40.12
C VAL A 33 -14.54 -12.74 40.71
N LYS A 34 -14.47 -12.94 42.03
CA LYS A 34 -13.19 -13.23 42.73
C LYS A 34 -12.50 -14.47 42.20
N LYS A 35 -13.24 -15.51 41.80
CA LYS A 35 -12.69 -16.74 41.24
C LYS A 35 -12.10 -16.52 39.85
N ILE A 36 -12.80 -15.79 38.97
CA ILE A 36 -12.33 -15.47 37.62
C ILE A 36 -11.11 -14.58 37.68
N GLU A 37 -11.15 -13.49 38.44
CA GLU A 37 -10.00 -12.60 38.64
C GLU A 37 -8.79 -13.33 39.22
N SER A 38 -8.99 -14.11 40.28
CA SER A 38 -7.90 -14.90 40.86
C SER A 38 -7.29 -15.89 39.90
N ALA A 39 -8.11 -16.60 39.11
CA ALA A 39 -7.66 -17.55 38.10
C ALA A 39 -6.87 -16.84 36.97
N PHE A 40 -7.36 -15.71 36.48
CA PHE A 40 -6.68 -14.90 35.48
C PHE A 40 -5.35 -14.34 36.02
N ASN A 41 -5.41 -13.64 37.16
CA ASN A 41 -4.27 -12.95 37.76
C ASN A 41 -3.13 -13.89 38.21
N LYS A 42 -3.46 -15.14 38.52
CA LYS A 42 -2.50 -16.20 38.83
C LYS A 42 -1.80 -16.76 37.59
N ASN A 43 -2.52 -16.87 36.46
CA ASN A 43 -2.02 -17.48 35.22
C ASN A 43 -1.48 -16.46 34.22
N ALA A 44 -1.92 -15.19 34.28
CA ALA A 44 -1.45 -14.10 33.43
C ALA A 44 -0.31 -13.34 34.11
N ASP A 45 0.92 -13.79 33.94
CA ASP A 45 2.10 -13.21 34.60
C ASP A 45 2.26 -11.70 34.33
N LYS A 46 1.89 -11.25 33.13
CA LYS A 46 2.11 -9.88 32.65
C LYS A 46 0.91 -8.95 32.78
N PHE A 47 -0.26 -9.47 33.09
CA PHE A 47 -1.51 -8.69 33.12
C PHE A 47 -2.28 -8.91 34.41
N HIS A 48 -3.00 -7.87 34.82
CA HIS A 48 -3.94 -7.88 35.93
C HIS A 48 -5.33 -7.56 35.39
N MET A 49 -6.35 -8.32 35.84
CA MET A 49 -7.73 -8.14 35.45
C MET A 49 -8.60 -7.81 36.65
N GLU A 50 -9.50 -6.84 36.49
CA GLU A 50 -10.55 -6.46 37.40
C GLU A 50 -11.89 -6.53 36.70
N ILE A 51 -12.92 -7.02 37.40
CA ILE A 51 -14.29 -7.17 36.89
C ILE A 51 -15.23 -6.50 37.87
N GLU A 52 -16.04 -5.54 37.44
CA GLU A 52 -16.97 -4.86 38.34
C GLU A 52 -18.10 -5.80 38.78
N ASN A 53 -18.74 -6.50 37.83
CA ASN A 53 -19.76 -7.48 38.15
C ASN A 53 -19.88 -8.61 37.12
N VAL A 54 -20.48 -9.73 37.55
CA VAL A 54 -20.77 -10.90 36.73
C VAL A 54 -22.27 -11.20 36.81
N LYS A 55 -22.89 -11.48 35.65
CA LYS A 55 -24.26 -11.98 35.57
C LYS A 55 -24.25 -13.40 35.02
N ILE A 56 -24.93 -14.33 35.69
CA ILE A 56 -25.02 -15.73 35.31
C ILE A 56 -26.43 -16.03 34.79
N SER A 57 -26.54 -16.55 33.58
CA SER A 57 -27.81 -16.98 32.98
C SER A 57 -27.82 -18.50 32.81
N LEU A 58 -28.51 -19.18 33.73
CA LEU A 58 -28.66 -20.65 33.66
C LEU A 58 -29.46 -21.10 32.43
N ILE A 59 -30.50 -20.33 32.06
CA ILE A 59 -31.36 -20.63 30.90
C ILE A 59 -30.58 -20.58 29.59
N LYS A 60 -29.70 -19.60 29.44
CA LYS A 60 -28.86 -19.42 28.22
C LYS A 60 -27.51 -20.13 28.32
N SER A 61 -27.22 -20.85 29.40
CA SER A 61 -25.90 -21.45 29.70
C SER A 61 -24.78 -20.45 29.42
N GLY A 62 -24.91 -19.25 29.99
CA GLY A 62 -24.05 -18.12 29.68
C GLY A 62 -23.58 -17.35 30.91
N ILE A 63 -22.46 -16.65 30.74
CA ILE A 63 -21.87 -15.74 31.75
C ILE A 63 -21.60 -14.42 31.04
N THR A 64 -21.96 -13.32 31.69
CA THR A 64 -21.62 -11.96 31.24
C THR A 64 -20.75 -11.30 32.28
N LEU A 65 -19.56 -10.86 31.89
CA LEU A 65 -18.67 -10.01 32.67
C LEU A 65 -18.89 -8.57 32.23
N ASN A 66 -19.19 -7.67 33.18
CA ASN A 66 -19.40 -6.26 32.85
C ASN A 66 -18.28 -5.40 33.43
N ASN A 67 -17.93 -4.35 32.68
CA ASN A 67 -16.88 -3.38 32.99
C ASN A 67 -15.56 -4.06 33.39
N VAL A 68 -15.00 -4.79 32.43
CA VAL A 68 -13.74 -5.51 32.62
C VAL A 68 -12.57 -4.59 32.28
N THR A 69 -11.64 -4.44 33.20
CA THR A 69 -10.39 -3.71 33.01
C THR A 69 -9.22 -4.69 33.07
N ILE A 70 -8.36 -4.65 32.06
CA ILE A 70 -7.12 -5.43 32.00
C ILE A 70 -5.96 -4.46 31.86
N VAL A 71 -5.00 -4.51 32.79
CA VAL A 71 -3.81 -3.65 32.76
C VAL A 71 -2.55 -4.50 32.76
N SER A 72 -1.48 -4.02 32.11
CA SER A 72 -0.18 -4.66 32.23
C SER A 72 0.39 -4.45 33.64
N LYS A 73 0.96 -5.51 34.22
CA LYS A 73 1.71 -5.41 35.50
C LYS A 73 3.03 -4.70 35.20
N LEU A 74 3.26 -3.55 35.80
CA LEU A 74 4.53 -2.83 35.75
C LEU A 74 5.62 -3.69 36.41
N GLN A 75 6.49 -4.30 35.62
CA GLN A 75 7.75 -4.88 36.10
C GLN A 75 8.86 -3.87 35.76
N ASN A 76 9.85 -3.74 36.60
CA ASN A 76 10.91 -2.71 36.54
C ASN A 76 11.66 -2.59 35.20
N ASP A 77 11.53 -3.58 34.29
CA ASP A 77 12.12 -3.59 32.95
C ASP A 77 11.08 -3.79 31.82
N SER A 78 9.79 -3.60 32.11
CA SER A 78 8.75 -3.85 31.12
C SER A 78 8.45 -2.59 30.31
N LEU A 79 8.81 -2.59 29.02
CA LEU A 79 8.42 -1.56 28.04
C LEU A 79 6.92 -1.61 27.69
N THR A 80 6.16 -2.52 28.30
CA THR A 80 4.73 -2.70 28.01
C THR A 80 3.87 -1.99 29.04
N ASN A 81 3.08 -1.03 28.61
CA ASN A 81 2.07 -0.35 29.43
C ASN A 81 0.75 -0.31 28.66
N LEU A 82 -0.01 -1.42 28.71
CA LEU A 82 -1.30 -1.56 28.04
C LEU A 82 -2.45 -1.54 29.03
N LYS A 83 -3.52 -0.88 28.66
CA LYS A 83 -4.82 -0.90 29.34
C LYS A 83 -5.90 -1.30 28.33
N ALA A 84 -6.71 -2.30 28.67
CA ALA A 84 -7.91 -2.64 27.93
C ALA A 84 -9.14 -2.39 28.82
N GLU A 85 -10.10 -1.62 28.34
CA GLU A 85 -11.39 -1.35 28.97
C GLU A 85 -12.47 -1.99 28.09
N ILE A 86 -13.30 -2.84 28.67
CA ILE A 86 -14.30 -3.64 27.96
C ILE A 86 -15.63 -3.50 28.69
N ALA A 87 -16.64 -2.97 28.01
CA ALA A 87 -17.95 -2.77 28.64
C ALA A 87 -18.62 -4.10 29.01
N ALA A 88 -18.55 -5.11 28.13
CA ALA A 88 -19.08 -6.43 28.43
C ALA A 88 -18.37 -7.54 27.66
N ILE A 89 -18.21 -8.70 28.31
CA ILE A 89 -17.80 -9.97 27.68
C ILE A 89 -18.89 -11.00 27.95
N GLU A 90 -19.57 -11.45 26.91
CA GLU A 90 -20.60 -12.48 26.99
C GLU A 90 -20.09 -13.83 26.51
N PHE A 91 -20.21 -14.84 27.33
CA PHE A 91 -19.96 -16.24 26.98
C PHE A 91 -21.31 -16.96 26.87
N LYS A 92 -21.59 -17.60 25.73
CA LYS A 92 -22.82 -18.34 25.48
C LYS A 92 -22.54 -19.78 25.07
N GLY A 93 -23.34 -20.71 25.57
CA GLY A 93 -23.25 -22.12 25.22
C GLY A 93 -21.96 -22.80 25.70
N ILE A 94 -21.58 -22.54 26.95
CA ILE A 94 -20.45 -23.16 27.60
C ILE A 94 -20.77 -24.63 27.89
N LYS A 95 -19.96 -25.57 27.39
CA LYS A 95 -20.09 -27.00 27.71
C LYS A 95 -19.41 -27.33 29.04
N LEU A 96 -20.09 -27.00 30.15
CA LEU A 96 -19.57 -27.13 31.52
C LEU A 96 -19.08 -28.54 31.86
N PHE A 97 -19.74 -29.59 31.40
CA PHE A 97 -19.33 -30.98 31.66
C PHE A 97 -17.95 -31.30 31.09
N LYS A 98 -17.65 -30.84 29.86
CA LYS A 98 -16.33 -31.03 29.26
C LYS A 98 -15.24 -30.23 29.99
N ALA A 99 -15.57 -29.01 30.38
CA ALA A 99 -14.64 -28.14 31.11
C ALA A 99 -14.26 -28.70 32.49
N MET A 100 -15.20 -29.32 33.19
CA MET A 100 -14.98 -29.86 34.54
C MET A 100 -14.24 -31.21 34.55
N PHE A 101 -14.43 -32.06 33.54
CA PHE A 101 -13.96 -33.45 33.57
C PHE A 101 -12.89 -33.78 32.53
N LYS A 102 -12.68 -32.92 31.49
CA LYS A 102 -11.79 -33.25 30.37
C LYS A 102 -10.73 -32.18 30.06
N ASN A 103 -10.57 -31.16 30.84
CA ASN A 103 -9.72 -29.99 30.54
C ASN A 103 -9.94 -29.41 29.12
N ASP A 104 -11.15 -29.58 28.57
CA ASP A 104 -11.57 -29.18 27.23
C ASP A 104 -12.71 -28.16 27.36
N VAL A 105 -12.40 -26.89 27.15
CA VAL A 105 -13.35 -25.79 27.24
C VAL A 105 -13.90 -25.48 25.86
N GLU A 106 -15.13 -25.83 25.62
CA GLU A 106 -15.85 -25.53 24.38
C GLU A 106 -16.92 -24.46 24.64
N VAL A 107 -16.80 -23.33 23.94
CA VAL A 107 -17.74 -22.20 24.01
C VAL A 107 -18.32 -21.99 22.61
N ARG A 108 -19.66 -21.86 22.51
CA ARG A 108 -20.29 -21.61 21.23
C ARG A 108 -20.02 -20.20 20.73
N GLU A 109 -20.14 -19.20 21.61
CA GLU A 109 -20.03 -17.80 21.25
C GLU A 109 -19.43 -16.99 22.38
N VAL A 110 -18.46 -16.13 22.04
CA VAL A 110 -17.89 -15.12 22.91
C VAL A 110 -18.06 -13.78 22.24
N ASN A 111 -18.83 -12.88 22.85
CA ASN A 111 -19.02 -11.51 22.35
C ASN A 111 -18.32 -10.52 23.28
N ILE A 112 -17.52 -9.65 22.73
CA ILE A 112 -16.78 -8.59 23.41
C ILE A 112 -17.28 -7.26 22.89
N PHE A 113 -17.91 -6.47 23.74
CA PHE A 113 -18.60 -5.24 23.38
C PHE A 113 -17.85 -4.01 23.84
N ASN A 114 -17.78 -2.98 22.98
CA ASN A 114 -17.25 -1.66 23.31
C ASN A 114 -15.89 -1.78 24.03
N SER A 115 -14.92 -2.35 23.34
CA SER A 115 -13.58 -2.55 23.88
C SER A 115 -12.62 -1.47 23.38
N HIS A 116 -11.85 -0.91 24.32
CA HIS A 116 -10.80 0.06 24.02
C HIS A 116 -9.47 -0.43 24.59
N VAL A 117 -8.50 -0.65 23.71
CA VAL A 117 -7.14 -1.07 24.07
C VAL A 117 -6.20 0.09 23.78
N ALA A 118 -5.57 0.63 24.81
CA ALA A 118 -4.68 1.78 24.67
C ALA A 118 -3.36 1.57 25.41
N GLY A 119 -2.31 2.28 24.98
CA GLY A 119 -1.04 2.31 25.70
C GLY A 119 0.20 2.16 24.84
N LYS A 120 1.26 1.63 25.46
CA LYS A 120 2.56 1.42 24.83
C LYS A 120 2.91 -0.05 24.75
N PHE A 121 3.43 -0.48 23.62
CA PHE A 121 3.82 -1.86 23.37
C PHE A 121 5.01 -1.90 22.40
N PRO A 122 6.09 -2.67 22.67
CA PRO A 122 7.21 -2.81 21.76
C PRO A 122 6.82 -3.64 20.54
N PHE A 123 6.73 -3.02 19.35
CA PHE A 123 6.37 -3.74 18.11
C PHE A 123 7.48 -4.66 17.61
N LYS A 124 8.74 -4.37 17.99
CA LYS A 124 9.89 -5.23 17.73
C LYS A 124 10.36 -5.85 19.04
N GLY A 125 9.81 -6.99 19.39
CA GLY A 125 10.24 -7.77 20.55
C GLY A 125 10.40 -9.24 20.17
N LYS A 126 11.40 -9.94 20.74
CA LYS A 126 11.40 -11.39 20.68
C LYS A 126 10.23 -11.87 21.53
N ALA A 127 9.25 -12.53 20.90
CA ALA A 127 8.26 -13.28 21.64
C ALA A 127 9.01 -14.26 22.55
N GLY A 128 8.88 -14.08 23.87
CA GLY A 128 9.38 -15.08 24.81
C GLY A 128 8.69 -16.42 24.57
N PRO A 129 9.25 -17.54 25.06
CA PRO A 129 8.62 -18.83 24.91
C PRO A 129 7.19 -18.77 25.46
N ALA A 130 6.22 -19.13 24.61
CA ALA A 130 4.81 -19.17 25.01
C ALA A 130 4.65 -20.26 26.08
N LYS A 131 4.09 -19.94 27.24
CA LYS A 131 3.73 -20.94 28.25
C LYS A 131 2.55 -21.75 27.73
N VAL A 132 2.70 -23.07 27.68
CA VAL A 132 1.64 -24.00 27.28
C VAL A 132 0.45 -23.85 28.22
N SER A 133 -0.72 -23.51 27.70
CA SER A 133 -1.96 -23.62 28.47
C SER A 133 -2.32 -25.10 28.61
N PRO A 134 -2.54 -25.62 29.82
CA PRO A 134 -2.99 -26.99 30.02
C PRO A 134 -4.44 -27.23 29.55
N LEU A 135 -5.16 -26.15 29.17
CA LEU A 135 -6.54 -26.15 28.74
C LEU A 135 -6.62 -26.08 27.23
N ASN A 136 -7.38 -27.01 26.64
CA ASN A 136 -7.80 -26.94 25.26
C ASN A 136 -9.04 -26.05 25.17
N ILE A 137 -8.87 -24.82 24.64
CA ILE A 137 -10.00 -23.87 24.51
C ILE A 137 -10.39 -23.81 23.03
N ARG A 138 -11.70 -24.06 22.78
CA ARG A 138 -12.30 -23.95 21.46
C ARG A 138 -13.48 -23.01 21.51
N ILE A 139 -13.47 -21.98 20.66
CA ILE A 139 -14.54 -21.00 20.53
C ILE A 139 -15.06 -21.05 19.09
N LYS A 140 -16.36 -21.35 18.90
CA LYS A 140 -16.93 -21.42 17.55
C LYS A 140 -17.02 -20.06 16.90
N ASN A 141 -17.50 -19.03 17.64
CA ASN A 141 -17.57 -17.67 17.17
C ASN A 141 -17.01 -16.75 18.26
N LEU A 142 -15.96 -15.99 17.94
CA LEU A 142 -15.44 -14.91 18.75
C LEU A 142 -15.72 -13.58 18.04
N VAL A 143 -16.56 -12.75 18.66
CA VAL A 143 -17.00 -11.48 18.09
C VAL A 143 -16.47 -10.33 18.92
N PHE A 144 -15.80 -9.38 18.28
CA PHE A 144 -15.55 -8.05 18.80
C PHE A 144 -16.52 -7.09 18.12
N ASP A 145 -17.32 -6.39 18.93
CA ASP A 145 -18.24 -5.35 18.47
C ASP A 145 -17.81 -4.01 19.03
N ARG A 146 -17.49 -3.07 18.14
CA ARG A 146 -16.92 -1.76 18.44
C ARG A 146 -15.60 -1.82 19.22
N LEU A 147 -14.59 -2.43 18.58
CA LEU A 147 -13.22 -2.45 19.06
C LEU A 147 -12.49 -1.17 18.65
N VAL A 148 -11.87 -0.52 19.61
CA VAL A 148 -10.94 0.61 19.40
C VAL A 148 -9.56 0.21 19.91
N ILE A 149 -8.52 0.47 19.12
CA ILE A 149 -7.11 0.24 19.48
C ILE A 149 -6.34 1.54 19.29
N ASP A 150 -5.59 1.96 20.31
CA ASP A 150 -4.64 3.09 20.28
C ASP A 150 -3.33 2.66 20.94
N ILE A 151 -2.40 2.14 20.15
CA ILE A 151 -1.15 1.61 20.65
C ILE A 151 0.02 2.37 20.01
N LYS A 152 1.02 2.73 20.84
CA LYS A 152 2.29 3.34 20.39
C LYS A 152 3.44 2.39 20.70
N ASP A 153 4.44 2.40 19.82
CA ASP A 153 5.70 1.72 20.10
C ASP A 153 6.47 2.46 21.19
N GLU A 154 7.05 1.73 22.13
CA GLU A 154 7.79 2.34 23.25
C GLU A 154 9.16 2.89 22.81
N VAL A 155 9.75 2.32 21.77
CA VAL A 155 11.13 2.61 21.34
C VAL A 155 11.16 3.54 20.11
N THR A 156 10.18 3.43 19.25
CA THR A 156 10.08 4.18 18.00
C THR A 156 8.87 5.13 18.03
N SER A 157 8.74 5.95 17.00
CA SER A 157 7.56 6.80 16.83
C SER A 157 6.37 6.07 16.20
N GLN A 158 6.50 4.77 15.94
CA GLN A 158 5.44 3.99 15.32
C GLN A 158 4.20 3.97 16.21
N ALA A 159 3.06 4.22 15.59
CA ALA A 159 1.77 4.20 16.28
C ALA A 159 0.74 3.50 15.40
N PHE A 160 -0.22 2.87 16.03
CA PHE A 160 -1.26 2.06 15.40
C PHE A 160 -2.61 2.42 16.01
N TRP A 161 -3.57 2.81 15.18
CA TRP A 161 -4.94 3.08 15.55
C TRP A 161 -5.89 2.25 14.69
N LEU A 162 -6.82 1.60 15.36
CA LEU A 162 -7.98 0.96 14.73
C LEU A 162 -9.22 1.52 15.41
N TYR A 163 -10.16 2.01 14.65
CA TYR A 163 -11.34 2.67 15.19
C TYR A 163 -12.61 2.02 14.69
N ASP A 164 -13.52 1.75 15.63
CA ASP A 164 -14.85 1.17 15.43
C ASP A 164 -14.80 -0.08 14.56
N ALA A 165 -14.05 -1.08 15.04
CA ALA A 165 -13.89 -2.33 14.32
C ALA A 165 -14.86 -3.39 14.83
N PHE A 166 -15.44 -4.12 13.87
CA PHE A 166 -16.14 -5.37 14.07
C PHE A 166 -15.29 -6.52 13.54
N ILE A 167 -15.03 -7.52 14.38
CA ILE A 167 -14.25 -8.70 14.01
C ILE A 167 -15.03 -9.93 14.43
N ASN A 168 -15.27 -10.86 13.51
CA ASN A 168 -15.84 -12.16 13.83
C ASN A 168 -14.88 -13.27 13.40
N VAL A 169 -14.38 -14.02 14.36
CA VAL A 169 -13.44 -15.12 14.16
C VAL A 169 -14.16 -16.45 14.35
N TYR A 170 -14.10 -17.31 13.34
CA TYR A 170 -14.77 -18.60 13.32
C TYR A 170 -13.81 -19.75 13.68
N ASP A 171 -14.29 -20.66 14.52
CA ASP A 171 -13.58 -21.87 14.95
C ASP A 171 -12.17 -21.58 15.51
N LEU A 172 -12.08 -20.67 16.48
CA LEU A 172 -10.84 -20.36 17.18
C LEU A 172 -10.42 -21.52 18.11
N GLN A 173 -9.20 -21.99 17.98
CA GLN A 173 -8.62 -23.08 18.77
C GLN A 173 -7.33 -22.62 19.48
N LEU A 174 -7.37 -22.53 20.81
CA LEU A 174 -6.23 -22.09 21.64
C LEU A 174 -5.50 -23.26 22.30
N ALA A 175 -5.59 -24.46 21.73
CA ALA A 175 -5.11 -25.69 22.32
C ALA A 175 -3.58 -25.83 22.41
N LYS A 176 -2.82 -25.07 21.65
CA LYS A 176 -1.34 -25.18 21.56
C LYS A 176 -0.75 -23.83 21.21
N LEU A 177 -0.68 -22.94 22.18
CA LEU A 177 0.05 -21.68 22.02
C LEU A 177 1.57 -21.84 21.85
N ASP A 178 2.11 -23.07 21.96
CA ASP A 178 3.54 -23.38 21.77
C ASP A 178 4.03 -23.27 20.36
N THR A 179 3.19 -23.59 19.43
CA THR A 179 3.39 -23.32 18.03
C THR A 179 2.24 -22.39 17.65
N ILE A 180 2.55 -21.19 17.19
CA ILE A 180 1.60 -20.39 16.39
C ILE A 180 1.28 -21.29 15.20
N SER A 181 0.39 -22.25 15.42
CA SER A 181 -0.13 -23.10 14.38
C SER A 181 -0.81 -22.16 13.41
N LYS A 182 -0.44 -22.22 12.12
CA LYS A 182 -1.08 -21.43 11.07
C LYS A 182 -2.61 -21.61 11.04
N ASP A 183 -3.14 -22.58 11.80
CA ASP A 183 -4.55 -22.98 11.83
C ASP A 183 -5.24 -22.71 13.18
N ILE A 184 -4.90 -21.61 13.87
CA ILE A 184 -5.57 -21.22 15.12
C ILE A 184 -7.04 -20.82 14.93
N PHE A 185 -7.45 -20.43 13.75
CA PHE A 185 -8.86 -20.15 13.39
C PHE A 185 -9.14 -20.54 11.94
N LYS A 186 -10.41 -20.75 11.63
CA LYS A 186 -10.84 -21.19 10.29
C LYS A 186 -11.04 -20.01 9.32
N GLN A 187 -11.81 -19.03 9.71
CA GLN A 187 -12.19 -17.85 8.91
C GLN A 187 -12.34 -16.63 9.80
N LEU A 188 -12.35 -15.45 9.19
CA LEU A 188 -12.70 -14.22 9.88
C LEU A 188 -13.49 -13.27 8.95
N ASP A 189 -14.43 -12.52 9.52
CA ASP A 189 -14.99 -11.32 8.91
C ASP A 189 -14.41 -10.11 9.63
N PHE A 190 -14.19 -9.04 8.90
CA PHE A 190 -13.59 -7.83 9.41
C PHE A 190 -14.24 -6.59 8.81
N ASN A 191 -14.62 -5.66 9.66
CA ASN A 191 -15.08 -4.33 9.29
C ASN A 191 -14.40 -3.32 10.21
N ALA A 192 -13.94 -2.19 9.69
CA ALA A 192 -13.43 -1.11 10.49
C ALA A 192 -13.72 0.24 9.82
N GLN A 193 -14.15 1.21 10.63
CA GLN A 193 -14.38 2.55 10.14
C GLN A 193 -13.07 3.20 9.70
N GLN A 194 -12.00 3.05 10.51
CA GLN A 194 -10.71 3.63 10.20
C GLN A 194 -9.55 2.79 10.76
N TYR A 195 -8.51 2.68 9.96
CA TYR A 195 -7.17 2.27 10.34
C TYR A 195 -6.19 3.43 10.09
N ARG A 196 -5.25 3.64 11.01
CA ARG A 196 -4.17 4.62 10.86
C ARG A 196 -2.89 4.07 11.49
N THR A 197 -1.75 4.33 10.86
CA THR A 197 -0.44 4.08 11.45
C THR A 197 0.55 5.17 11.08
N VAL A 198 1.49 5.44 11.97
CA VAL A 198 2.66 6.29 11.70
C VAL A 198 3.87 5.38 11.57
N THR A 199 4.73 5.63 10.58
CA THR A 199 5.96 4.87 10.38
C THR A 199 6.95 5.08 11.53
N SER A 200 7.84 4.10 11.76
CA SER A 200 8.80 4.13 12.89
C SER A 200 9.78 5.31 12.86
N ASP A 201 10.01 5.89 11.69
CA ASP A 201 10.83 7.09 11.45
C ASP A 201 10.01 8.39 11.50
N SER A 202 8.70 8.32 11.78
CA SER A 202 7.76 9.44 11.75
C SER A 202 7.61 10.15 10.40
N MET A 203 8.12 9.58 9.32
CA MET A 203 8.11 10.25 8.02
C MET A 203 6.75 10.21 7.33
N TYR A 204 5.96 9.16 7.60
CA TYR A 204 4.67 8.94 6.94
C TYR A 204 3.55 8.58 7.92
N THR A 205 2.37 9.04 7.59
CA THR A 205 1.10 8.52 8.12
C THR A 205 0.42 7.72 7.01
N ILE A 206 0.07 6.47 7.32
CA ILE A 206 -0.73 5.59 6.45
C ILE A 206 -2.12 5.51 7.06
N LYS A 207 -3.15 5.75 6.25
CA LYS A 207 -4.55 5.74 6.68
C LYS A 207 -5.41 4.93 5.72
N SER A 208 -6.35 4.18 6.27
CA SER A 208 -7.40 3.49 5.51
C SER A 208 -8.77 3.78 6.15
N VAL A 209 -9.79 3.95 5.35
CA VAL A 209 -11.16 4.25 5.80
C VAL A 209 -12.13 3.29 5.11
N GLY A 210 -13.18 2.89 5.83
CA GLY A 210 -14.25 2.07 5.30
C GLY A 210 -13.79 0.69 4.86
N ILE A 211 -13.06 -0.03 5.72
CA ILE A 211 -12.57 -1.37 5.42
C ILE A 211 -13.69 -2.37 5.70
N ASN A 212 -14.05 -3.19 4.74
CA ASN A 212 -15.04 -4.25 4.89
C ASN A 212 -14.60 -5.52 4.17
N TYR A 213 -14.46 -6.60 4.91
CA TYR A 213 -14.10 -7.92 4.39
C TYR A 213 -15.09 -8.99 4.84
N SER A 214 -15.58 -9.79 3.90
CA SER A 214 -16.41 -10.96 4.16
C SER A 214 -15.72 -12.25 3.70
N ALA A 215 -15.52 -13.17 4.62
CA ALA A 215 -14.95 -14.48 4.34
C ALA A 215 -15.89 -15.37 3.49
N THR A 216 -17.20 -15.13 3.54
CA THR A 216 -18.18 -15.91 2.76
C THR A 216 -18.07 -15.61 1.27
N SER A 217 -17.85 -14.33 0.91
CA SER A 217 -17.71 -13.90 -0.49
C SER A 217 -16.25 -13.79 -0.94
N ASN A 218 -15.28 -13.87 -0.03
CA ASN A 218 -13.87 -13.57 -0.28
C ASN A 218 -13.68 -12.19 -0.94
N PHE A 219 -14.44 -11.21 -0.47
CA PHE A 219 -14.48 -9.87 -1.02
C PHE A 219 -14.06 -8.84 0.01
N LEU A 220 -13.08 -7.99 -0.35
CA LEU A 220 -12.61 -6.87 0.46
C LEU A 220 -12.92 -5.57 -0.27
N VAL A 221 -13.51 -4.62 0.45
CA VAL A 221 -13.70 -3.23 0.00
C VAL A 221 -12.97 -2.30 0.95
N VAL A 222 -12.37 -1.26 0.39
CA VAL A 222 -11.77 -0.16 1.13
C VAL A 222 -12.20 1.15 0.47
N ASP A 223 -12.90 2.01 1.21
CA ASP A 223 -13.37 3.28 0.65
C ASP A 223 -12.22 4.18 0.24
N SER A 224 -11.20 4.29 1.10
CA SER A 224 -9.98 5.02 0.79
C SER A 224 -8.75 4.49 1.52
N PHE A 225 -7.60 4.65 0.86
CA PHE A 225 -6.28 4.38 1.40
C PHE A 225 -5.35 5.54 1.05
N SER A 226 -4.53 5.99 1.99
CA SER A 226 -3.57 7.06 1.72
C SER A 226 -2.23 6.84 2.42
N VAL A 227 -1.18 7.30 1.75
CA VAL A 227 0.18 7.45 2.27
C VAL A 227 0.49 8.93 2.26
N GLN A 228 0.55 9.53 3.44
CA GLN A 228 0.71 10.97 3.62
C GLN A 228 2.06 11.27 4.30
N PRO A 229 2.97 12.00 3.65
CA PRO A 229 4.18 12.49 4.31
C PRO A 229 3.83 13.48 5.43
N ASN A 230 4.49 13.34 6.57
CA ASN A 230 4.24 14.19 7.75
C ASN A 230 4.94 15.56 7.66
N TYR A 231 5.76 15.77 6.62
CA TYR A 231 6.55 16.99 6.43
C TYR A 231 6.35 17.53 5.01
N SER A 232 6.51 18.84 4.84
CA SER A 232 6.53 19.48 3.53
C SER A 232 7.70 18.99 2.65
N ASN A 233 7.71 19.31 1.36
CA ASN A 233 8.69 18.81 0.41
C ASN A 233 10.14 18.94 0.92
N TYR A 234 10.54 20.13 1.28
CA TYR A 234 11.92 20.40 1.69
C TYR A 234 12.21 19.99 3.13
N GLU A 235 11.26 20.08 4.04
CA GLU A 235 11.43 19.58 5.41
C GLU A 235 11.60 18.06 5.43
N PHE A 236 10.86 17.36 4.56
CA PHE A 236 10.99 15.90 4.40
C PHE A 236 12.40 15.54 3.93
N THR A 237 12.86 16.14 2.83
CA THR A 237 14.19 15.84 2.27
C THR A 237 15.33 16.28 3.19
N ALA A 238 15.17 17.37 3.94
CA ALA A 238 16.17 17.84 4.92
C ALA A 238 16.43 16.83 6.05
N ARG A 239 15.46 15.95 6.36
CA ARG A 239 15.60 14.89 7.38
C ARG A 239 16.39 13.67 6.89
N HIS A 240 16.74 13.60 5.62
CA HIS A 240 17.54 12.54 5.02
C HIS A 240 18.91 13.07 4.60
N GLN A 241 19.92 12.22 4.73
CA GLN A 241 21.28 12.55 4.28
C GLN A 241 21.34 12.62 2.75
N PHE A 242 20.74 11.65 2.06
CA PHE A 242 20.80 11.49 0.61
C PHE A 242 19.49 11.91 -0.08
N GLU A 243 19.55 12.06 -1.41
CA GLU A 243 18.36 12.27 -2.22
C GLU A 243 17.37 11.11 -2.05
N ILE A 244 16.11 11.44 -1.82
CA ILE A 244 15.03 10.48 -1.65
C ILE A 244 13.74 10.98 -2.31
N ASP A 245 12.89 10.07 -2.73
CA ASP A 245 11.54 10.40 -3.18
C ASP A 245 10.62 10.60 -1.96
N ARG A 246 10.00 11.78 -1.86
CA ARG A 246 8.85 12.01 -1.01
C ARG A 246 7.61 11.64 -1.81
N ILE A 247 6.93 10.59 -1.38
CA ILE A 247 5.76 10.05 -2.08
C ILE A 247 4.51 10.39 -1.28
N GLU A 248 3.53 11.00 -1.92
CA GLU A 248 2.19 11.18 -1.40
C GLU A 248 1.23 10.44 -2.32
N ALA A 249 0.39 9.56 -1.77
CA ALA A 249 -0.53 8.77 -2.57
C ALA A 249 -1.89 8.64 -1.90
N GLY A 250 -2.94 8.70 -2.70
CA GLY A 250 -4.32 8.48 -2.32
C GLY A 250 -5.01 7.53 -3.30
N LEU A 251 -5.71 6.56 -2.77
CA LEU A 251 -6.53 5.63 -3.53
C LEU A 251 -7.94 5.61 -2.95
N SER A 252 -8.95 5.47 -3.78
CA SER A 252 -10.32 5.32 -3.30
C SER A 252 -11.14 4.35 -4.16
N GLN A 253 -12.26 3.88 -3.61
CA GLN A 253 -13.12 2.89 -4.24
C GLN A 253 -12.32 1.62 -4.60
N ILE A 254 -11.61 1.07 -3.59
CA ILE A 254 -10.75 -0.09 -3.79
C ILE A 254 -11.56 -1.35 -3.50
N SER A 255 -11.50 -2.34 -4.40
CA SER A 255 -12.09 -3.65 -4.16
C SER A 255 -11.14 -4.78 -4.56
N PHE A 256 -11.19 -5.88 -3.80
CA PHE A 256 -10.45 -7.11 -4.06
C PHE A 256 -11.44 -8.25 -4.21
N ARG A 257 -11.41 -8.93 -5.36
CA ARG A 257 -12.24 -10.11 -5.63
C ARG A 257 -11.44 -11.38 -5.40
N GLU A 258 -12.09 -12.38 -4.81
CA GLU A 258 -11.49 -13.68 -4.46
C GLU A 258 -10.22 -13.51 -3.57
N PHE A 259 -10.27 -12.54 -2.65
CA PHE A 259 -9.22 -12.29 -1.68
C PHE A 259 -9.48 -13.07 -0.39
N SER A 260 -8.50 -13.82 0.10
CA SER A 260 -8.58 -14.50 1.38
C SER A 260 -7.76 -13.78 2.46
N ALA A 261 -8.44 -13.02 3.33
CA ALA A 261 -7.77 -12.40 4.48
C ALA A 261 -7.19 -13.46 5.43
N THR A 262 -7.83 -14.62 5.54
CA THR A 262 -7.32 -15.76 6.34
C THR A 262 -5.98 -16.25 5.81
N GLU A 263 -5.84 -16.47 4.50
CA GLU A 263 -4.57 -16.85 3.88
C GLU A 263 -3.51 -15.77 4.03
N TYR A 264 -3.88 -14.51 3.84
CA TYR A 264 -2.97 -13.38 4.02
C TYR A 264 -2.42 -13.32 5.45
N ILE A 265 -3.27 -13.46 6.47
CA ILE A 265 -2.85 -13.42 7.89
C ILE A 265 -2.00 -14.64 8.25
N LYS A 266 -2.35 -15.84 7.77
CA LYS A 266 -1.65 -17.10 8.12
C LYS A 266 -0.30 -17.27 7.43
N SER A 267 -0.18 -16.83 6.20
CA SER A 267 0.97 -17.17 5.35
C SER A 267 1.62 -15.97 4.66
N GLY A 268 1.02 -14.78 4.75
CA GLY A 268 1.44 -13.61 3.99
C GLY A 268 1.11 -13.70 2.49
N ASN A 269 0.31 -14.68 2.07
CA ASN A 269 -0.04 -14.85 0.65
C ASN A 269 -1.06 -13.80 0.20
N LEU A 270 -0.72 -13.03 -0.82
CA LEU A 270 -1.58 -12.03 -1.44
C LEU A 270 -2.16 -12.59 -2.74
N ILE A 271 -3.35 -13.15 -2.64
CA ILE A 271 -4.05 -13.80 -3.76
C ILE A 271 -5.35 -13.06 -4.03
N SER A 272 -5.59 -12.68 -5.28
CA SER A 272 -6.83 -12.04 -5.72
C SER A 272 -7.00 -12.22 -7.23
N SER A 273 -8.21 -12.48 -7.71
CA SER A 273 -8.46 -12.53 -9.15
C SER A 273 -8.49 -11.13 -9.79
N TYR A 274 -9.03 -10.15 -9.07
CA TYR A 274 -9.10 -8.79 -9.57
C TYR A 274 -9.05 -7.77 -8.42
N ILE A 275 -8.17 -6.77 -8.57
CA ILE A 275 -8.15 -5.60 -7.71
C ILE A 275 -8.58 -4.40 -8.55
N GLU A 276 -9.62 -3.70 -8.12
CA GLU A 276 -10.08 -2.47 -8.74
C GLU A 276 -9.72 -1.27 -7.87
N ILE A 277 -9.22 -0.22 -8.49
CA ILE A 277 -8.93 1.07 -7.87
C ILE A 277 -9.72 2.10 -8.69
N GLY A 278 -10.80 2.64 -8.13
CA GLY A 278 -11.67 3.59 -8.81
C GLY A 278 -10.99 4.92 -9.05
N LYS A 279 -10.23 5.40 -8.05
CA LYS A 279 -9.44 6.62 -8.16
C LYS A 279 -8.04 6.47 -7.57
N PHE A 280 -7.04 7.01 -8.26
CA PHE A 280 -5.63 6.98 -7.88
C PHE A 280 -4.98 8.35 -8.07
N GLU A 281 -4.40 8.91 -7.01
CA GLU A 281 -3.63 10.14 -7.08
C GLU A 281 -2.25 9.92 -6.45
N MET A 282 -1.19 10.32 -7.14
CA MET A 282 0.17 10.20 -6.64
C MET A 282 1.00 11.45 -6.95
N SER A 283 1.64 11.99 -5.93
CA SER A 283 2.64 13.05 -6.07
C SER A 283 3.99 12.56 -5.59
N VAL A 284 5.01 12.78 -6.40
CA VAL A 284 6.39 12.45 -6.06
C VAL A 284 7.22 13.73 -6.12
N PHE A 285 7.95 14.01 -5.05
CA PHE A 285 8.92 15.11 -5.01
C PHE A 285 10.33 14.57 -4.75
N ARG A 286 11.29 15.03 -5.55
CA ARG A 286 12.73 14.71 -5.40
C ARG A 286 13.57 15.97 -5.38
N ASP A 287 14.44 16.08 -4.37
CA ASP A 287 15.45 17.14 -4.26
C ASP A 287 16.84 16.61 -4.63
N LYS A 288 17.29 16.90 -5.85
CA LYS A 288 18.61 16.49 -6.36
C LYS A 288 19.77 17.40 -5.94
N ARG A 289 19.52 18.40 -5.10
CA ARG A 289 20.59 19.20 -4.46
C ARG A 289 21.24 18.45 -3.30
N LYS A 290 20.59 17.37 -2.82
CA LYS A 290 21.14 16.41 -1.86
C LYS A 290 22.12 15.47 -2.56
N GLU A 291 23.05 14.92 -1.79
CA GLU A 291 23.98 13.91 -2.29
C GLU A 291 23.23 12.67 -2.80
N PHE A 292 23.77 12.11 -3.87
CA PHE A 292 23.21 10.88 -4.43
C PHE A 292 23.62 9.66 -3.59
N ASN A 293 22.68 8.78 -3.28
CA ASN A 293 22.97 7.53 -2.59
C ASN A 293 23.38 6.43 -3.60
N HIS A 294 24.65 6.06 -3.56
CA HIS A 294 25.26 5.04 -4.44
C HIS A 294 24.90 3.61 -4.01
N VAL A 295 23.62 3.27 -4.04
CA VAL A 295 23.09 1.94 -3.73
C VAL A 295 22.31 1.37 -4.91
N ASN A 296 22.62 0.13 -5.28
CA ASN A 296 21.87 -0.57 -6.32
C ASN A 296 20.39 -0.70 -5.97
N LYS A 297 19.54 -0.34 -6.92
CA LYS A 297 18.08 -0.46 -6.80
C LYS A 297 17.60 -1.72 -7.51
N PRO A 298 16.75 -2.52 -6.86
CA PRO A 298 16.27 -3.75 -7.45
C PRO A 298 15.50 -3.47 -8.74
N ALA A 299 15.55 -4.40 -9.68
CA ALA A 299 14.65 -4.39 -10.81
C ALA A 299 13.20 -4.63 -10.33
N PHE A 300 12.24 -4.22 -11.13
CA PHE A 300 10.82 -4.39 -10.80
C PHE A 300 10.45 -5.85 -10.51
N GLN A 301 10.97 -6.80 -11.29
CA GLN A 301 10.76 -8.22 -11.11
C GLN A 301 11.35 -8.73 -9.79
N GLU A 302 12.51 -8.20 -9.38
CA GLU A 302 13.17 -8.59 -8.11
C GLU A 302 12.35 -8.18 -6.89
N ILE A 303 11.62 -7.06 -6.96
CA ILE A 303 10.70 -6.63 -5.90
C ILE A 303 9.61 -7.69 -5.68
N LEU A 304 9.04 -8.23 -6.77
CA LEU A 304 8.03 -9.30 -6.69
C LEU A 304 8.61 -10.59 -6.10
N TYR A 305 9.81 -10.99 -6.52
CA TYR A 305 10.43 -12.24 -6.04
C TYR A 305 10.89 -12.18 -4.58
N ASN A 306 11.26 -10.99 -4.12
CA ASN A 306 11.70 -10.76 -2.75
C ASN A 306 10.53 -10.61 -1.76
N TYR A 307 9.29 -10.63 -2.23
CA TYR A 307 8.14 -10.64 -1.34
C TYR A 307 8.09 -11.96 -0.54
N PRO A 308 7.95 -11.93 0.80
CA PRO A 308 8.12 -13.10 1.66
C PRO A 308 7.01 -14.16 1.54
N GLY A 309 5.85 -13.79 0.98
CA GLY A 309 4.73 -14.67 0.72
C GLY A 309 4.57 -14.99 -0.77
N LYS A 310 3.46 -15.63 -1.12
CA LYS A 310 3.05 -15.77 -2.52
C LYS A 310 2.26 -14.56 -2.97
N ILE A 311 2.56 -14.05 -4.15
CA ILE A 311 1.73 -13.10 -4.87
C ILE A 311 1.07 -13.83 -6.03
N GLY A 312 -0.25 -13.73 -6.12
CA GLY A 312 -1.05 -14.31 -7.20
C GLY A 312 -2.22 -13.39 -7.51
N ILE A 313 -1.96 -12.28 -8.22
CA ILE A 313 -3.00 -11.33 -8.63
C ILE A 313 -3.15 -11.45 -10.15
N ASP A 314 -4.35 -11.87 -10.61
CA ASP A 314 -4.57 -12.01 -12.04
C ASP A 314 -4.58 -10.65 -12.74
N SER A 315 -5.24 -9.64 -12.16
CA SER A 315 -5.20 -8.28 -12.69
C SER A 315 -5.51 -7.20 -11.67
N ILE A 316 -4.96 -5.99 -11.93
CA ILE A 316 -5.27 -4.74 -11.22
C ILE A 316 -5.74 -3.72 -12.25
N GLY A 317 -6.95 -3.19 -12.09
CA GLY A 317 -7.50 -2.08 -12.87
C GLY A 317 -7.43 -0.77 -12.11
N ILE A 318 -6.92 0.28 -12.75
CA ILE A 318 -6.98 1.67 -12.28
C ILE A 318 -7.86 2.41 -13.26
N LEU A 319 -8.99 2.98 -12.79
CA LEU A 319 -10.02 3.54 -13.67
C LEU A 319 -9.89 5.04 -13.90
N ASP A 320 -9.39 5.76 -12.93
CA ASP A 320 -9.14 7.20 -13.02
C ASP A 320 -7.97 7.56 -12.11
N GLY A 321 -7.01 8.33 -12.61
CA GLY A 321 -5.87 8.69 -11.81
C GLY A 321 -5.12 9.90 -12.31
N GLY A 322 -4.23 10.38 -11.41
CA GLY A 322 -3.28 11.45 -11.67
C GLY A 322 -1.91 11.12 -11.08
N ILE A 323 -0.87 11.44 -11.81
CA ILE A 323 0.52 11.33 -11.33
C ILE A 323 1.21 12.66 -11.56
N THR A 324 1.72 13.26 -10.49
CA THR A 324 2.55 14.46 -10.53
C THR A 324 3.96 14.13 -10.09
N TYR A 325 4.95 14.36 -10.93
CA TYR A 325 6.37 14.26 -10.59
C TYR A 325 7.00 15.65 -10.54
N THR A 326 7.58 16.00 -9.41
CA THR A 326 8.26 17.27 -9.18
C THR A 326 9.72 17.00 -8.81
N GLU A 327 10.65 17.60 -9.52
CA GLU A 327 12.09 17.43 -9.29
C GLU A 327 12.81 18.77 -9.19
N HIS A 328 13.49 18.99 -8.08
CA HIS A 328 14.40 20.12 -7.94
C HIS A 328 15.80 19.70 -8.37
N ALA A 329 16.18 20.09 -9.58
CA ALA A 329 17.51 19.78 -10.12
C ALA A 329 18.61 20.49 -9.31
N GLU A 330 19.81 19.91 -9.29
CA GLU A 330 20.97 20.38 -8.47
C GLU A 330 21.27 21.88 -8.61
N LYS A 331 21.16 22.42 -9.84
CA LYS A 331 21.52 23.81 -10.17
C LYS A 331 20.32 24.69 -10.51
N ALA A 332 19.10 24.20 -10.31
CA ALA A 332 17.89 24.97 -10.60
C ALA A 332 17.49 25.83 -9.40
N ASN A 333 16.87 26.99 -9.67
CA ASN A 333 16.33 27.86 -8.62
C ASN A 333 14.96 27.38 -8.14
N GLU A 334 14.22 26.65 -8.99
CA GLU A 334 12.89 26.14 -8.72
C GLU A 334 12.75 24.71 -9.26
N PRO A 335 11.83 23.89 -8.71
CA PRO A 335 11.59 22.55 -9.20
C PRO A 335 10.87 22.56 -10.56
N GLY A 336 11.19 21.56 -11.38
CA GLY A 336 10.43 21.25 -12.59
C GLY A 336 9.29 20.27 -12.29
N ILE A 337 8.21 20.36 -13.07
CA ILE A 337 6.99 19.56 -12.89
C ILE A 337 6.60 18.88 -14.20
N ILE A 338 6.17 17.61 -14.10
CA ILE A 338 5.53 16.87 -15.17
C ILE A 338 4.32 16.12 -14.62
N THR A 339 3.19 16.16 -15.35
CA THR A 339 1.96 15.48 -14.94
C THR A 339 1.51 14.43 -15.97
N PHE A 340 0.82 13.40 -15.46
CA PHE A 340 0.11 12.40 -16.23
C PHE A 340 -1.30 12.33 -15.67
N ASP A 341 -2.22 12.99 -16.37
CA ASP A 341 -3.59 13.20 -15.94
C ASP A 341 -4.52 12.17 -16.58
N ARG A 342 -5.69 11.91 -16.00
CA ARG A 342 -6.67 10.95 -16.51
C ARG A 342 -6.03 9.57 -16.75
N PHE A 343 -5.21 9.14 -15.79
CA PHE A 343 -4.43 7.90 -15.86
C PHE A 343 -5.33 6.69 -15.67
N ASN A 344 -5.37 5.82 -16.66
CA ASN A 344 -6.03 4.52 -16.61
C ASN A 344 -5.00 3.43 -16.85
N ALA A 345 -5.08 2.33 -16.10
CA ALA A 345 -4.14 1.23 -16.29
C ALA A 345 -4.77 -0.13 -16.02
N LEU A 346 -4.29 -1.14 -16.72
CA LEU A 346 -4.52 -2.55 -16.45
C LEU A 346 -3.17 -3.25 -16.33
N ILE A 347 -2.90 -3.79 -15.14
CA ILE A 347 -1.74 -4.61 -14.85
C ILE A 347 -2.21 -6.05 -14.71
N PHE A 348 -1.55 -7.01 -15.33
CA PHE A 348 -2.00 -8.40 -15.29
C PHE A 348 -0.85 -9.40 -15.12
N ASN A 349 -1.16 -10.57 -14.54
CA ASN A 349 -0.22 -11.64 -14.19
C ASN A 349 0.86 -11.19 -13.19
N ILE A 350 0.46 -10.59 -12.08
CA ILE A 350 1.37 -10.18 -11.01
C ILE A 350 1.63 -11.41 -10.12
N LEU A 351 2.69 -12.14 -10.41
CA LEU A 351 2.95 -13.47 -9.86
C LEU A 351 4.41 -13.62 -9.42
N ASN A 352 4.64 -14.30 -8.29
CA ASN A 352 5.98 -14.70 -7.86
C ASN A 352 6.13 -16.22 -7.62
N ASP A 353 5.06 -17.02 -7.79
CA ASP A 353 5.13 -18.47 -7.64
C ASP A 353 5.59 -19.15 -8.93
N THR A 354 6.67 -19.91 -8.85
CA THR A 354 7.30 -20.60 -10.00
C THR A 354 6.43 -21.66 -10.66
N ILE A 355 5.34 -22.12 -10.02
CA ILE A 355 4.37 -23.03 -10.67
C ILE A 355 3.72 -22.40 -11.93
N TYR A 356 3.70 -21.08 -12.03
CA TYR A 356 3.16 -20.35 -13.18
C TYR A 356 4.19 -20.07 -14.28
N LYS A 357 5.45 -20.49 -14.10
CA LYS A 357 6.56 -20.21 -15.03
C LYS A 357 6.27 -20.59 -16.49
N THR A 358 5.50 -21.64 -16.71
CA THR A 358 5.15 -22.12 -18.06
C THR A 358 3.84 -21.56 -18.59
N LYS A 359 2.89 -21.21 -17.70
CA LYS A 359 1.54 -20.80 -18.09
C LYS A 359 1.36 -19.29 -18.22
N LYS A 360 2.03 -18.51 -17.37
CA LYS A 360 1.91 -17.04 -17.30
C LYS A 360 3.31 -16.42 -17.26
N ALA A 361 4.05 -16.58 -18.36
CA ALA A 361 5.47 -16.20 -18.45
C ALA A 361 5.73 -14.68 -18.43
N TYR A 362 4.71 -13.83 -18.46
CA TYR A 362 4.85 -12.37 -18.55
C TYR A 362 3.90 -11.67 -17.61
N ILE A 363 4.41 -10.64 -16.91
CA ILE A 363 3.58 -9.59 -16.36
C ILE A 363 3.37 -8.53 -17.43
N GLY A 364 2.13 -8.07 -17.58
CA GLY A 364 1.77 -7.03 -18.53
C GLY A 364 1.28 -5.76 -17.85
N PHE A 365 1.49 -4.65 -18.52
CA PHE A 365 1.01 -3.33 -18.11
C PHE A 365 0.54 -2.59 -19.35
N ASN A 366 -0.73 -2.18 -19.37
CA ASN A 366 -1.31 -1.32 -20.38
C ASN A 366 -1.79 -0.06 -19.69
N ALA A 367 -1.38 1.10 -20.16
CA ALA A 367 -1.80 2.36 -19.58
C ALA A 367 -2.12 3.41 -20.63
N GLU A 368 -3.02 4.31 -20.26
CA GLU A 368 -3.37 5.51 -20.99
C GLU A 368 -3.36 6.69 -20.00
N ALA A 369 -2.81 7.82 -20.43
CA ALA A 369 -2.80 9.06 -19.67
C ALA A 369 -2.76 10.27 -20.60
N PHE A 370 -2.92 11.47 -20.03
CA PHE A 370 -2.69 12.71 -20.74
C PHE A 370 -1.46 13.42 -20.14
N LEU A 371 -0.38 13.48 -20.93
CA LEU A 371 0.83 14.20 -20.55
C LEU A 371 0.55 15.70 -20.50
N MET A 372 0.83 16.33 -19.34
CA MET A 372 0.55 17.76 -19.06
C MET A 372 -0.92 18.14 -19.31
N ASP A 373 -1.87 17.22 -19.09
CA ASP A 373 -3.30 17.33 -19.41
C ASP A 373 -3.61 17.65 -20.90
N LYS A 374 -2.66 17.51 -21.80
CA LYS A 374 -2.74 17.87 -23.21
C LYS A 374 -2.66 16.68 -24.15
N ALA A 375 -1.57 15.93 -24.09
CA ALA A 375 -1.25 14.90 -25.07
C ALA A 375 -1.61 13.51 -24.59
N LYS A 376 -2.42 12.81 -25.36
CA LYS A 376 -2.74 11.40 -25.09
C LYS A 376 -1.48 10.54 -25.24
N LEU A 377 -1.10 9.89 -24.13
CA LEU A 377 -0.01 8.92 -24.05
C LEU A 377 -0.60 7.54 -23.83
N THR A 378 -0.24 6.58 -24.67
CA THR A 378 -0.53 5.15 -24.44
C THR A 378 0.77 4.40 -24.28
N VAL A 379 0.84 3.49 -23.29
CA VAL A 379 2.04 2.68 -23.04
C VAL A 379 1.61 1.23 -22.81
N GLN A 380 2.34 0.31 -23.44
CA GLN A 380 2.22 -1.11 -23.20
C GLN A 380 3.60 -1.65 -22.79
N MET A 381 3.65 -2.39 -21.70
CA MET A 381 4.85 -3.06 -21.24
C MET A 381 4.58 -4.55 -21.03
N LYS A 382 5.54 -5.36 -21.40
CA LYS A 382 5.58 -6.79 -21.06
C LYS A 382 6.93 -7.10 -20.45
N SER A 383 6.91 -7.63 -19.24
CA SER A 383 8.12 -8.03 -18.54
C SER A 383 8.13 -9.54 -18.34
N ARG A 384 9.24 -10.18 -18.69
CA ARG A 384 9.43 -11.62 -18.52
C ARG A 384 9.51 -11.96 -17.05
N LEU A 385 8.63 -12.84 -16.57
CA LEU A 385 8.73 -13.41 -15.23
C LEU A 385 9.81 -14.50 -15.20
N PHE A 386 10.48 -14.64 -14.06
CA PHE A 386 11.50 -15.68 -13.80
C PHE A 386 12.70 -15.63 -14.77
N ASP A 387 13.02 -14.45 -15.27
CA ASP A 387 14.15 -14.20 -16.15
C ASP A 387 15.28 -13.50 -15.37
N SER A 388 16.45 -14.12 -15.30
CA SER A 388 17.62 -13.57 -14.60
C SER A 388 18.16 -12.27 -15.20
N GLN A 389 17.82 -11.98 -16.46
CA GLN A 389 18.17 -10.74 -17.14
C GLN A 389 17.16 -9.63 -16.91
N ASN A 390 16.03 -9.92 -16.23
CA ASN A 390 14.93 -8.97 -16.01
C ASN A 390 14.47 -8.28 -17.30
N THR A 391 14.36 -9.07 -18.39
CA THR A 391 14.01 -8.55 -19.71
C THR A 391 12.59 -8.00 -19.74
N PHE A 392 12.43 -6.82 -20.34
CA PHE A 392 11.12 -6.23 -20.60
C PHE A 392 11.09 -5.51 -21.96
N ALA A 393 9.90 -5.37 -22.51
CA ALA A 393 9.64 -4.61 -23.73
C ALA A 393 8.63 -3.52 -23.45
N VAL A 394 8.82 -2.35 -24.03
CA VAL A 394 7.92 -1.19 -23.92
C VAL A 394 7.58 -0.70 -25.32
N ASN A 395 6.29 -0.51 -25.58
CA ASN A 395 5.78 0.16 -26.77
C ASN A 395 4.89 1.32 -26.31
N GLY A 396 4.90 2.42 -27.06
CA GLY A 396 4.01 3.51 -26.71
C GLY A 396 3.84 4.52 -27.83
N LYS A 397 2.82 5.36 -27.63
CA LYS A 397 2.44 6.42 -28.55
C LYS A 397 2.04 7.65 -27.76
N LEU A 398 2.58 8.81 -28.14
CA LEU A 398 2.14 10.13 -27.72
C LEU A 398 1.53 10.84 -28.91
N LEU A 399 0.41 11.51 -28.71
CA LEU A 399 -0.29 12.27 -29.75
C LEU A 399 -0.30 13.75 -29.39
N GLY A 400 -0.08 14.56 -30.40
CA GLY A 400 -0.27 16.01 -30.47
C GLY A 400 0.00 16.83 -29.20
N ILE A 401 1.17 17.52 -29.11
CA ILE A 401 1.45 18.48 -28.04
C ILE A 401 2.29 19.64 -28.56
N GLU A 402 1.97 20.84 -28.13
CA GLU A 402 2.86 21.99 -28.32
C GLU A 402 4.13 21.80 -27.47
N ALA A 403 5.30 21.95 -28.07
CA ALA A 403 6.58 21.70 -27.37
C ALA A 403 6.74 22.58 -26.11
N MET A 404 6.14 23.78 -26.11
CA MET A 404 6.15 24.72 -24.99
C MET A 404 5.42 24.18 -23.75
N GLU A 405 4.45 23.27 -23.89
CA GLU A 405 3.73 22.65 -22.78
C GLU A 405 4.69 21.77 -21.91
N LEU A 406 5.83 21.38 -22.44
CA LEU A 406 6.86 20.64 -21.71
C LEU A 406 7.86 21.54 -20.97
N ASN A 407 7.77 22.85 -21.12
CA ASN A 407 8.69 23.79 -20.49
C ASN A 407 8.72 23.70 -18.95
N PRO A 408 7.62 23.43 -18.24
CA PRO A 408 7.66 23.30 -16.77
C PRO A 408 8.69 22.27 -16.27
N ILE A 409 8.99 21.23 -17.03
CA ILE A 409 10.02 20.25 -16.70
C ILE A 409 11.35 20.53 -17.42
N LEU A 410 11.31 20.95 -18.69
CA LEU A 410 12.52 21.16 -19.50
C LEU A 410 13.36 22.33 -19.00
N GLU A 411 12.73 23.46 -18.68
CA GLU A 411 13.42 24.67 -18.21
C GLU A 411 14.21 24.42 -16.93
N LYS A 412 13.60 23.72 -15.99
CA LYS A 412 14.17 23.54 -14.65
C LYS A 412 15.16 22.37 -14.58
N ASN A 413 14.90 21.30 -15.32
CA ASN A 413 15.71 20.08 -15.24
C ASN A 413 16.76 19.96 -16.34
N ALA A 414 16.50 20.50 -17.53
CA ALA A 414 17.42 20.44 -18.67
C ALA A 414 18.05 21.81 -19.00
N PHE A 415 17.58 22.89 -18.42
CA PHE A 415 18.01 24.28 -18.69
C PHE A 415 17.85 24.68 -20.15
N ILE A 416 16.88 24.09 -20.82
CA ILE A 416 16.44 24.40 -22.18
C ILE A 416 14.91 24.59 -22.16
N TYR A 417 14.40 25.43 -23.04
CA TYR A 417 12.97 25.53 -23.23
C TYR A 417 12.63 25.69 -24.70
N ALA A 418 11.48 25.15 -25.09
CA ALA A 418 10.93 25.32 -26.41
C ALA A 418 10.35 26.73 -26.54
N THR A 419 10.73 27.44 -27.58
CA THR A 419 10.15 28.75 -27.94
C THR A 419 9.04 28.61 -28.97
N SER A 420 9.08 27.51 -29.74
CA SER A 420 8.03 27.10 -30.68
C SER A 420 8.16 25.62 -30.99
N GLY A 421 7.18 25.09 -31.67
CA GLY A 421 7.17 23.74 -32.24
C GLY A 421 6.01 22.92 -31.76
N LYS A 422 5.53 22.06 -32.65
CA LYS A 422 4.43 21.15 -32.39
C LYS A 422 4.89 19.72 -32.64
N ILE A 423 4.76 18.89 -31.62
CA ILE A 423 4.92 17.45 -31.73
C ILE A 423 3.60 16.85 -32.21
N GLU A 424 3.58 16.33 -33.43
CA GLU A 424 2.39 15.71 -34.01
C GLU A 424 2.17 14.30 -33.45
N ALA A 425 3.23 13.51 -33.40
CA ALA A 425 3.19 12.15 -32.83
C ALA A 425 4.57 11.65 -32.47
N MET A 426 4.63 10.84 -31.41
CA MET A 426 5.79 10.06 -31.06
C MET A 426 5.38 8.58 -30.91
N ASN A 427 5.95 7.70 -31.73
CA ASN A 427 5.79 6.26 -31.58
C ASN A 427 7.16 5.67 -31.20
N PHE A 428 7.18 4.83 -30.17
CA PHE A 428 8.42 4.23 -29.71
C PHE A 428 8.25 2.75 -29.36
N SER A 429 9.31 2.01 -29.55
CA SER A 429 9.40 0.59 -29.17
C SER A 429 10.82 0.27 -28.77
N PHE A 430 11.02 -0.32 -27.59
CA PHE A 430 12.33 -0.79 -27.15
C PHE A 430 12.23 -2.02 -26.27
N THR A 431 13.30 -2.80 -26.27
CA THR A 431 13.54 -3.86 -25.29
C THR A 431 14.67 -3.44 -24.34
N ALA A 432 14.61 -3.91 -23.12
CA ALA A 432 15.59 -3.58 -22.09
C ALA A 432 15.83 -4.76 -21.16
N ASN A 433 17.00 -4.77 -20.54
CA ASN A 433 17.40 -5.78 -19.55
C ASN A 433 18.25 -5.16 -18.44
N ASN A 434 18.96 -5.98 -17.67
CA ASN A 434 19.83 -5.51 -16.57
C ASN A 434 20.98 -4.61 -17.02
N THR A 435 21.33 -4.56 -18.31
CA THR A 435 22.52 -3.85 -18.81
C THR A 435 22.20 -2.71 -19.73
N LYS A 436 21.28 -2.89 -20.68
CA LYS A 436 20.98 -1.89 -21.70
C LYS A 436 19.56 -1.98 -22.25
N SER A 437 19.09 -0.87 -22.79
CA SER A 437 17.92 -0.80 -23.65
C SER A 437 18.33 -0.57 -25.11
N SER A 438 17.54 -1.10 -26.04
CA SER A 438 17.69 -0.88 -27.46
C SER A 438 16.34 -0.87 -28.18
N GLY A 439 16.17 0.02 -29.16
CA GLY A 439 14.92 0.16 -29.87
C GLY A 439 14.92 1.33 -30.85
N GLN A 440 13.73 1.74 -31.22
CA GLN A 440 13.53 2.78 -32.22
C GLN A 440 12.37 3.72 -31.84
N MET A 441 12.44 4.93 -32.38
CA MET A 441 11.46 5.97 -32.17
C MET A 441 11.16 6.69 -33.47
N LYS A 442 9.88 6.91 -33.79
CA LYS A 442 9.44 7.82 -34.86
C LYS A 442 8.80 9.03 -34.19
N LEU A 443 9.52 10.16 -34.15
CA LEU A 443 9.07 11.42 -33.61
C LEU A 443 8.76 12.38 -34.75
N LEU A 444 7.48 12.70 -34.96
CA LEU A 444 7.00 13.65 -35.95
C LEU A 444 6.73 14.99 -35.31
N TYR A 445 7.36 16.05 -35.82
CA TYR A 445 7.21 17.41 -35.28
C TYR A 445 7.55 18.44 -36.33
N GLU A 446 7.05 19.67 -36.16
CA GLU A 446 7.37 20.81 -37.03
C GLU A 446 7.69 22.07 -36.22
N GLY A 447 8.48 22.97 -36.78
CA GLY A 447 8.77 24.30 -36.27
C GLY A 447 9.45 24.35 -34.91
N LEU A 448 10.21 23.29 -34.54
CA LEU A 448 10.86 23.21 -33.22
C LEU A 448 12.03 24.19 -33.13
N ASN A 449 11.94 25.11 -32.18
CA ASN A 449 13.02 25.99 -31.77
C ASN A 449 13.20 25.91 -30.26
N VAL A 450 14.46 25.96 -29.82
CA VAL A 450 14.82 25.87 -28.41
C VAL A 450 15.71 27.03 -28.01
N ALA A 451 15.63 27.45 -26.76
CA ALA A 451 16.56 28.37 -26.16
C ALA A 451 17.20 27.74 -24.92
N VAL A 452 18.41 28.15 -24.61
CA VAL A 452 19.19 27.70 -23.44
C VAL A 452 19.11 28.75 -22.36
N LYS A 453 18.84 28.34 -21.13
CA LYS A 453 18.86 29.19 -19.94
C LYS A 453 20.20 29.11 -19.22
N ASN A 454 20.55 30.19 -18.55
CA ASN A 454 21.67 30.17 -17.62
C ASN A 454 21.27 29.33 -16.37
N LYS A 455 22.15 28.39 -16.01
CA LYS A 455 21.93 27.47 -14.89
C LYS A 455 21.88 28.15 -13.53
N MET A 456 22.45 29.35 -13.41
CA MET A 456 22.57 30.06 -12.13
C MET A 456 21.60 31.23 -11.98
N THR A 457 21.24 31.89 -13.08
CA THR A 457 20.46 33.16 -13.02
C THR A 457 19.09 33.03 -13.68
N ASP A 458 18.77 31.90 -14.31
CA ASP A 458 17.59 31.74 -15.18
C ASP A 458 17.50 32.77 -16.32
N ASP A 459 18.60 33.49 -16.58
CA ASP A 459 18.64 34.56 -17.58
C ASP A 459 18.87 33.99 -18.98
N THR A 460 17.97 34.33 -19.88
CA THR A 460 18.04 33.98 -21.30
C THR A 460 18.47 35.13 -22.19
N THR A 461 18.66 36.31 -21.59
CA THR A 461 18.95 37.55 -22.33
C THR A 461 20.44 37.80 -22.45
N ALA A 462 21.26 37.16 -21.61
CA ALA A 462 22.70 37.31 -21.68
C ALA A 462 23.28 36.92 -23.05
N VAL A 463 24.28 37.63 -23.52
CA VAL A 463 24.88 37.40 -24.85
C VAL A 463 25.38 35.97 -25.03
N LYS A 464 25.97 35.39 -23.99
CA LYS A 464 26.47 34.01 -24.00
C LYS A 464 25.33 32.99 -24.22
N GLU A 465 24.23 33.13 -23.52
CA GLU A 465 23.05 32.24 -23.63
C GLU A 465 22.39 32.38 -24.99
N ARG A 466 22.32 33.57 -25.58
CA ARG A 466 21.84 33.79 -26.95
C ARG A 466 22.72 33.07 -27.97
N VAL A 467 24.04 33.18 -27.84
CA VAL A 467 24.99 32.48 -28.74
C VAL A 467 24.85 30.97 -28.62
N ILE A 468 24.74 30.43 -27.38
CA ILE A 468 24.51 29.00 -27.14
C ILE A 468 23.19 28.57 -27.73
N SER A 469 22.12 29.35 -27.59
CA SER A 469 20.80 29.05 -28.15
C SER A 469 20.84 29.01 -29.69
N VAL A 470 21.55 29.91 -30.33
CA VAL A 470 21.78 29.90 -31.79
C VAL A 470 22.51 28.63 -32.23
N ILE A 471 23.59 28.26 -31.51
CA ILE A 471 24.33 27.02 -31.81
C ILE A 471 23.43 25.78 -31.56
N ALA A 472 22.65 25.74 -30.50
CA ALA A 472 21.71 24.66 -30.24
C ALA A 472 20.70 24.49 -31.39
N ASN A 473 20.11 25.59 -31.87
CA ASN A 473 19.18 25.55 -33.01
C ASN A 473 19.86 25.16 -34.33
N MET A 474 21.15 25.46 -34.54
CA MET A 474 21.89 24.97 -35.69
C MET A 474 22.13 23.45 -35.64
N LEU A 475 22.21 22.86 -34.45
CA LEU A 475 22.45 21.44 -34.24
C LEU A 475 21.18 20.61 -34.26
N ILE A 476 19.99 21.19 -34.12
CA ILE A 476 18.71 20.49 -34.13
C ILE A 476 18.06 20.59 -35.53
N MET A 477 17.26 19.58 -35.85
CA MET A 477 16.31 19.65 -36.97
C MET A 477 15.08 20.41 -36.51
N HIS A 478 14.61 21.39 -37.29
CA HIS A 478 13.43 22.17 -36.95
C HIS A 478 12.13 21.41 -37.19
N SER A 479 12.17 20.39 -38.08
CA SER A 479 11.02 19.53 -38.38
C SER A 479 11.47 18.11 -38.65
N ASN A 480 10.61 17.14 -38.45
CA ASN A 480 10.79 15.76 -38.85
C ASN A 480 9.44 15.18 -39.33
N PRO A 481 9.22 14.94 -40.64
CA PRO A 481 10.19 15.09 -41.70
C PRO A 481 10.56 16.55 -41.99
N MET A 482 11.75 16.77 -42.58
CA MET A 482 12.05 18.02 -43.26
C MET A 482 11.26 18.09 -44.57
N PRO A 483 11.02 19.30 -45.13
CA PRO A 483 10.38 19.43 -46.45
C PRO A 483 11.07 18.54 -47.48
N ASP A 484 10.28 17.79 -48.22
CA ASP A 484 10.75 16.86 -49.31
C ASP A 484 11.63 15.68 -48.82
N GLU A 485 11.63 15.37 -47.51
CA GLU A 485 12.37 14.24 -46.93
C GLU A 485 11.42 13.25 -46.25
N GLU A 486 11.84 11.99 -46.15
CA GLU A 486 11.17 10.98 -45.32
C GLU A 486 11.43 11.25 -43.85
N ALA A 487 10.47 10.86 -43.01
CA ALA A 487 10.62 11.00 -41.56
C ALA A 487 11.80 10.17 -41.03
N ARG A 488 12.74 10.83 -40.41
CA ARG A 488 13.89 10.20 -39.77
C ARG A 488 13.44 9.35 -38.60
N GLN A 489 14.02 8.16 -38.49
CA GLN A 489 13.84 7.27 -37.35
C GLN A 489 14.96 7.48 -36.33
N GLY A 490 14.59 7.77 -35.10
CA GLY A 490 15.50 7.86 -33.96
C GLY A 490 15.83 6.47 -33.40
N VAL A 491 17.03 6.35 -32.87
CA VAL A 491 17.56 5.11 -32.27
C VAL A 491 17.51 5.27 -30.74
N ILE A 492 16.89 4.30 -30.07
CA ILE A 492 16.90 4.19 -28.61
C ILE A 492 18.07 3.27 -28.24
N VAL A 493 19.06 3.81 -27.56
CA VAL A 493 20.17 3.06 -26.94
C VAL A 493 20.55 3.73 -25.65
N PHE A 494 20.47 2.99 -24.54
CA PHE A 494 20.84 3.52 -23.23
C PHE A 494 21.40 2.40 -22.34
N GLU A 495 22.53 2.63 -21.70
CA GLU A 495 23.12 1.73 -20.70
C GLU A 495 22.47 1.96 -19.35
N ARG A 496 22.04 0.88 -18.70
CA ARG A 496 21.42 0.95 -17.39
C ARG A 496 22.43 1.34 -16.32
N ASN A 497 22.09 2.36 -15.53
CA ASN A 497 22.73 2.58 -14.24
C ASN A 497 21.92 1.84 -13.16
N PRO A 498 22.46 0.78 -12.51
CA PRO A 498 21.73 -0.01 -11.51
C PRO A 498 21.38 0.76 -10.23
N GLU A 499 22.05 1.89 -9.97
CA GLU A 499 21.75 2.76 -8.81
C GLU A 499 20.52 3.65 -9.05
N LYS A 500 20.02 3.75 -10.27
CA LYS A 500 18.82 4.52 -10.64
C LYS A 500 17.57 3.65 -10.72
N SER A 501 16.40 4.24 -10.47
CA SER A 501 15.12 3.53 -10.49
C SER A 501 14.75 3.01 -11.87
N PHE A 502 13.84 2.03 -11.93
CA PHE A 502 13.22 1.51 -13.14
C PHE A 502 12.63 2.63 -14.02
N PHE A 503 11.89 3.57 -13.40
CA PHE A 503 11.30 4.70 -14.14
C PHE A 503 12.37 5.62 -14.74
N SER A 504 13.47 5.88 -14.03
CA SER A 504 14.61 6.63 -14.56
C SER A 504 15.22 5.93 -15.76
N TYR A 505 15.33 4.61 -15.74
CA TYR A 505 15.84 3.82 -16.86
C TYR A 505 14.94 3.96 -18.09
N CYS A 506 13.62 3.79 -17.95
CA CYS A 506 12.65 3.98 -19.04
C CYS A 506 12.69 5.42 -19.60
N ALA A 507 12.67 6.43 -18.73
CA ALA A 507 12.73 7.83 -19.15
C ALA A 507 14.02 8.17 -19.92
N LYS A 508 15.19 7.69 -19.45
CA LYS A 508 16.47 7.90 -20.13
C LYS A 508 16.56 7.16 -21.47
N SER A 509 15.96 5.98 -21.57
CA SER A 509 15.82 5.25 -22.83
C SER A 509 15.02 6.05 -23.86
N LEU A 510 13.85 6.57 -23.47
CA LEU A 510 13.03 7.43 -24.32
C LEU A 510 13.77 8.71 -24.70
N PHE A 511 14.46 9.34 -23.74
CA PHE A 511 15.23 10.56 -23.99
C PHE A 511 16.35 10.33 -25.00
N SER A 512 17.01 9.15 -24.99
CA SER A 512 18.02 8.81 -26.01
C SER A 512 17.42 8.77 -27.43
N GLY A 513 16.20 8.23 -27.56
CA GLY A 513 15.46 8.21 -28.81
C GLY A 513 15.04 9.61 -29.30
N ILE A 514 14.54 10.46 -28.39
CA ILE A 514 14.22 11.86 -28.69
C ILE A 514 15.47 12.59 -29.17
N LYS A 515 16.57 12.50 -28.43
CA LYS A 515 17.85 13.10 -28.81
C LYS A 515 18.31 12.66 -30.18
N SER A 516 18.24 11.35 -30.46
CA SER A 516 18.60 10.78 -31.77
C SER A 516 17.68 11.26 -32.90
N SER A 517 16.39 11.55 -32.60
CA SER A 517 15.44 12.05 -33.61
C SER A 517 15.63 13.52 -33.92
N VAL A 518 16.09 14.34 -32.94
CA VAL A 518 16.12 15.80 -33.03
C VAL A 518 17.49 16.35 -33.45
N ILE A 519 18.60 15.71 -33.05
CA ILE A 519 19.96 16.20 -33.36
C ILE A 519 20.36 15.83 -34.77
N LYS A 520 20.89 16.79 -35.52
CA LYS A 520 21.49 16.55 -36.84
C LYS A 520 22.70 15.62 -36.70
N SER A 521 22.73 14.53 -37.48
CA SER A 521 23.91 13.65 -37.54
C SER A 521 25.04 14.35 -38.32
N PRO A 522 26.31 14.22 -37.92
CA PRO A 522 27.43 14.77 -38.67
C PRO A 522 27.54 14.18 -40.09
N ASP A 523 26.97 13.00 -40.32
CA ASP A 523 27.13 12.23 -41.55
C ASP A 523 25.93 12.32 -42.52
N THR A 524 25.03 13.30 -42.36
CA THR A 524 23.97 13.51 -43.35
C THR A 524 24.56 14.28 -44.53
N PRO A 525 24.81 13.67 -45.72
CA PRO A 525 25.34 14.41 -46.86
C PRO A 525 24.37 15.49 -47.27
N ARG A 526 24.83 16.75 -47.31
CA ARG A 526 24.10 17.81 -48.03
C ARG A 526 23.95 17.35 -49.48
N LYS A 527 22.75 16.97 -49.92
CA LYS A 527 22.47 16.91 -51.35
C LYS A 527 22.62 18.34 -51.86
N SER A 528 23.76 18.60 -52.49
CA SER A 528 24.02 19.85 -53.20
C SER A 528 23.03 19.95 -54.35
N SER A 529 22.24 21.02 -54.38
CA SER A 529 21.47 21.47 -55.53
C SER A 529 22.44 21.93 -56.64
N LEU A 530 23.00 21.01 -57.37
CA LEU A 530 23.65 21.24 -58.63
C LEU A 530 23.00 20.36 -59.69
N GLN A 531 21.80 20.72 -60.10
CA GLN A 531 21.38 20.43 -61.45
C GLN A 531 22.07 21.44 -62.35
N LYS A 532 23.15 21.02 -62.98
CA LYS A 532 23.66 21.66 -64.18
C LYS A 532 22.58 21.61 -65.25
N LYS A 533 22.26 22.74 -65.76
CA LYS A 533 21.71 22.90 -67.09
C LYS A 533 22.75 22.41 -68.03
N ASP A 534 22.48 21.34 -68.69
CA ASP A 534 23.09 21.03 -70.04
C ASP A 534 21.99 21.29 -71.04
N ASN A 535 22.26 22.25 -71.90
CA ASN A 535 21.64 22.41 -73.22
C ASN A 535 22.66 22.21 -74.26
N PRO A 536 22.30 21.66 -75.40
CA PRO A 536 23.13 21.31 -76.56
C PRO A 536 23.28 22.28 -77.49
#